data_5381ca263a1a0002f11fb900bfed36f2
#
_entry.id   5381ca263a1a0002f11fb900bfed36f2
#
_cell.length_a   1.000
_cell.length_b   1.000
_cell.length_c   1.000
_cell.angle_alpha   90.00
_cell.angle_beta   90.00
_cell.angle_gamma   90.00
#
_symmetry.space_group_name_H-M   'P 1'
#
loop_
_entity.id
_entity.type
_entity.pdbx_description
1 polymer ?
#
loop_
_entity_poly.entity_id
_entity_poly.type
_entity_poly.pdbx_seq_one_letter_code
_entity_poly.pdbx_strand_id
1 'polypeptide(L)'
;MKGAMRCLVCCLFFVAALFSGPALAETQRSHAITMHGDPKYPAGFKHFDYVRPDAPKGGSLSLHVVGGFDNFQPWLPKGQAAAGSQGLVFDTLTVRSKDEPFTEYGLLAESMEWPEDRSWVTFTLREQARFADGHPVRAEDVVWSFKQLRDKGAPFYAYYYGDVEKVEALSEREVKFSFKAGDNRELVMIVGQLPVMPKHYWDDKPFDDANLVPPPGSGPYKVDSFKAGKRVVYQRRDDYWAKDLPVNRGHHNFGRIIYEYYLDQTVALEAFKRGDYDWRSENNSKYWATAYTGEAFRDGEIITEEVTHQNPAGMQGFIFNTRRPLFQDPVLREAMTYAFDFEW
;
A
#
# COMPACT_ATOMS: atom_id res chain seq x y z
N MET A 1 55.91 -6.83 59.36
CA MET A 1 55.77 -6.89 57.86
C MET A 1 54.37 -7.47 57.57
N LYS A 2 53.26 -6.81 57.89
CA LYS A 2 51.86 -7.27 57.61
C LYS A 2 50.90 -6.09 57.29
N GLY A 3 51.43 -4.98 56.78
CA GLY A 3 50.62 -3.76 56.54
C GLY A 3 50.56 -3.25 55.10
N ALA A 4 51.34 -3.81 54.15
CA ALA A 4 51.51 -3.27 52.82
C ALA A 4 50.74 -3.99 51.68
N MET A 5 50.01 -5.05 51.99
CA MET A 5 49.37 -5.91 50.96
C MET A 5 47.84 -5.75 50.85
N ARG A 6 47.25 -4.80 51.62
CA ARG A 6 45.80 -4.53 51.57
C ARG A 6 45.38 -3.33 50.70
N CYS A 7 46.29 -2.47 50.31
CA CYS A 7 45.97 -1.31 49.43
C CYS A 7 46.05 -1.57 47.93
N LEU A 8 46.69 -2.66 47.46
CA LEU A 8 46.86 -2.93 46.05
C LEU A 8 45.68 -3.62 45.35
N VAL A 9 44.78 -4.25 46.15
CA VAL A 9 43.60 -4.96 45.58
C VAL A 9 42.39 -4.03 45.39
N CYS A 10 42.32 -2.90 46.10
CA CYS A 10 41.22 -1.92 45.90
C CYS A 10 41.37 -1.02 44.65
N CYS A 11 42.59 -0.82 44.12
CA CYS A 11 42.78 0.02 42.94
C CYS A 11 42.52 -0.69 41.59
N LEU A 12 42.48 -2.03 41.57
CA LEU A 12 42.22 -2.80 40.36
C LEU A 12 40.74 -2.99 40.03
N PHE A 13 39.83 -2.74 40.97
CA PHE A 13 38.38 -2.80 40.75
C PHE A 13 37.74 -1.50 40.22
N PHE A 14 38.48 -0.38 40.23
CA PHE A 14 37.94 0.94 39.85
C PHE A 14 38.23 1.35 38.41
N VAL A 15 39.04 0.58 37.66
CA VAL A 15 39.39 0.90 36.27
C VAL A 15 38.54 0.11 35.22
N ALA A 16 37.76 -0.92 35.67
CA ALA A 16 36.91 -1.71 34.79
C ALA A 16 35.51 -1.10 34.51
N ALA A 17 35.15 0.05 35.11
CA ALA A 17 33.81 0.64 35.01
C ALA A 17 33.69 1.81 33.98
N LEU A 18 34.71 2.12 33.20
CA LEU A 18 34.70 3.31 32.33
C LEU A 18 34.71 3.04 30.80
N PHE A 19 34.43 1.82 30.37
CA PHE A 19 34.22 1.49 28.96
C PHE A 19 32.83 0.91 28.67
N SER A 20 31.79 1.43 29.32
CA SER A 20 30.44 1.33 28.78
C SER A 20 30.26 2.49 27.79
N GLY A 21 30.87 2.39 26.61
CA GLY A 21 30.46 3.17 25.48
C GLY A 21 28.97 2.97 25.23
N PRO A 22 28.20 3.94 24.71
CA PRO A 22 26.83 3.71 24.32
C PRO A 22 26.83 2.52 23.38
N ALA A 23 26.17 1.43 23.74
CA ALA A 23 25.88 0.34 22.83
C ALA A 23 25.18 0.99 21.63
N LEU A 24 25.83 1.04 20.48
CA LEU A 24 25.17 1.41 19.24
C LEU A 24 24.01 0.45 19.09
N ALA A 25 22.79 0.97 19.12
CA ALA A 25 21.61 0.15 18.91
C ALA A 25 21.83 -0.63 17.63
N GLU A 26 21.73 -1.96 17.70
CA GLU A 26 21.92 -2.84 16.56
C GLU A 26 20.83 -2.49 15.52
N THR A 27 21.26 -2.07 14.32
CA THR A 27 20.36 -1.76 13.23
C THR A 27 20.20 -2.99 12.34
N GLN A 28 18.99 -3.24 11.89
CA GLN A 28 18.66 -4.27 10.92
C GLN A 28 18.58 -3.63 9.54
N ARG A 29 19.17 -4.27 8.53
CA ARG A 29 19.03 -3.86 7.14
C ARG A 29 18.55 -5.04 6.30
N SER A 30 17.47 -4.84 5.54
CA SER A 30 16.86 -5.91 4.76
C SER A 30 16.19 -5.37 3.48
N HIS A 31 15.90 -6.28 2.56
CA HIS A 31 15.06 -6.08 1.36
C HIS A 31 13.56 -6.17 1.67
N ALA A 32 13.22 -6.65 2.85
CA ALA A 32 11.84 -6.84 3.31
C ALA A 32 11.72 -6.52 4.79
N ILE A 33 10.52 -6.15 5.24
CA ILE A 33 10.18 -5.96 6.64
C ILE A 33 8.91 -6.72 6.97
N THR A 34 8.91 -7.40 8.13
CA THR A 34 7.76 -8.16 8.62
C THR A 34 7.42 -7.76 10.07
N MET A 35 6.17 -7.92 10.45
CA MET A 35 5.73 -7.76 11.83
C MET A 35 6.08 -8.97 12.68
N HIS A 36 6.13 -10.16 12.09
CA HIS A 36 6.29 -11.42 12.81
C HIS A 36 7.22 -12.35 12.04
N GLY A 37 8.25 -12.85 12.70
CA GLY A 37 9.21 -13.81 12.14
C GLY A 37 10.05 -13.24 11.01
N ASP A 38 10.56 -14.12 10.16
CA ASP A 38 11.35 -13.80 8.99
C ASP A 38 10.50 -13.72 7.72
N PRO A 39 10.87 -12.90 6.73
CA PRO A 39 10.19 -12.88 5.44
C PRO A 39 10.25 -14.24 4.76
N LYS A 40 9.13 -14.70 4.19
CA LYS A 40 9.03 -15.95 3.42
C LYS A 40 10.01 -15.98 2.25
N TYR A 41 10.15 -14.86 1.56
CA TYR A 41 11.03 -14.75 0.39
C TYR A 41 12.38 -14.15 0.79
N PRO A 42 13.48 -14.92 0.73
CA PRO A 42 14.81 -14.43 1.10
C PRO A 42 15.35 -13.42 0.10
N ALA A 43 16.39 -12.70 0.49
CA ALA A 43 17.09 -11.78 -0.41
C ALA A 43 17.51 -12.51 -1.70
N GLY A 44 17.25 -11.88 -2.85
CA GLY A 44 17.55 -12.48 -4.15
C GLY A 44 16.50 -13.48 -4.66
N PHE A 45 15.34 -13.60 -4.03
CA PHE A 45 14.23 -14.38 -4.59
C PHE A 45 13.91 -13.94 -6.02
N LYS A 46 13.31 -14.82 -6.82
CA LYS A 46 13.12 -14.58 -8.25
C LYS A 46 11.74 -14.00 -8.60
N HIS A 47 10.71 -14.42 -7.90
CA HIS A 47 9.32 -13.99 -8.03
C HIS A 47 8.53 -14.51 -6.83
N PHE A 48 7.37 -13.99 -6.58
CA PHE A 48 6.44 -14.57 -5.61
C PHE A 48 5.88 -15.92 -6.10
N ASP A 49 5.57 -16.83 -5.18
CA ASP A 49 5.10 -18.19 -5.52
C ASP A 49 3.70 -18.19 -6.16
N TYR A 50 2.89 -17.19 -5.86
CA TYR A 50 1.52 -17.07 -6.35
C TYR A 50 1.40 -16.49 -7.77
N VAL A 51 2.51 -16.19 -8.44
CA VAL A 51 2.51 -15.67 -9.81
C VAL A 51 3.04 -16.69 -10.81
N ARG A 52 2.69 -16.50 -12.07
CA ARG A 52 3.29 -17.21 -13.20
C ARG A 52 4.25 -16.27 -13.93
N PRO A 53 5.58 -16.43 -13.75
CA PRO A 53 6.57 -15.53 -14.32
C PRO A 53 6.59 -15.56 -15.86
N ASP A 54 6.12 -16.65 -16.46
CA ASP A 54 6.00 -16.90 -17.90
C ASP A 54 4.60 -16.52 -18.46
N ALA A 55 3.74 -15.91 -17.66
CA ALA A 55 2.41 -15.51 -18.10
C ALA A 55 2.49 -14.57 -19.34
N PRO A 56 1.65 -14.81 -20.37
CA PRO A 56 1.66 -13.99 -21.58
C PRO A 56 1.41 -12.51 -21.26
N LYS A 57 2.12 -11.66 -21.96
CA LYS A 57 2.00 -10.20 -21.83
C LYS A 57 1.22 -9.64 -23.02
N GLY A 58 0.14 -8.93 -22.77
CA GLY A 58 -0.68 -8.30 -23.83
C GLY A 58 -2.17 -8.40 -23.54
N GLY A 59 -2.98 -8.22 -24.57
CA GLY A 59 -4.44 -8.24 -24.42
C GLY A 59 -5.00 -7.08 -23.60
N SER A 60 -6.28 -7.17 -23.28
CA SER A 60 -7.02 -6.19 -22.48
C SER A 60 -7.79 -6.88 -21.35
N LEU A 61 -7.96 -6.18 -20.25
CA LEU A 61 -8.85 -6.56 -19.16
C LEU A 61 -9.84 -5.44 -18.90
N SER A 62 -11.12 -5.71 -19.08
CA SER A 62 -12.22 -4.78 -18.80
C SER A 62 -12.82 -5.07 -17.43
N LEU A 63 -12.94 -4.03 -16.61
CA LEU A 63 -13.44 -4.07 -15.24
C LEU A 63 -14.60 -3.09 -15.10
N HIS A 64 -15.46 -3.29 -14.12
CA HIS A 64 -16.54 -2.36 -13.81
C HIS A 64 -16.24 -1.50 -12.59
N VAL A 65 -16.87 -0.33 -12.57
CA VAL A 65 -16.95 0.56 -11.40
C VAL A 65 -18.37 1.13 -11.34
N VAL A 66 -18.91 1.30 -10.13
CA VAL A 66 -20.19 1.99 -9.93
C VAL A 66 -19.93 3.45 -9.57
N GLY A 67 -20.68 4.37 -10.19
CA GLY A 67 -20.55 5.81 -10.02
C GLY A 67 -19.86 6.49 -11.20
N GLY A 68 -18.92 7.38 -10.93
CA GLY A 68 -18.17 8.14 -11.94
C GLY A 68 -16.83 8.61 -11.39
N PHE A 69 -16.12 9.43 -12.18
CA PHE A 69 -14.90 10.11 -11.74
C PHE A 69 -14.81 11.50 -12.37
N ASP A 70 -14.11 12.39 -11.69
CA ASP A 70 -13.87 13.78 -12.10
C ASP A 70 -12.41 14.22 -11.98
N ASN A 71 -11.52 13.33 -11.48
CA ASN A 71 -10.09 13.62 -11.37
C ASN A 71 -9.23 12.34 -11.41
N PHE A 72 -7.89 12.50 -11.42
CA PHE A 72 -6.89 11.42 -11.37
C PHE A 72 -6.02 11.44 -10.09
N GLN A 73 -6.47 12.12 -9.04
CA GLN A 73 -5.73 12.29 -7.78
C GLN A 73 -6.46 11.61 -6.61
N PRO A 74 -6.24 10.30 -6.37
CA PRO A 74 -7.03 9.49 -5.44
C PRO A 74 -6.82 9.84 -3.96
N TRP A 75 -5.91 10.72 -3.66
CA TRP A 75 -5.57 11.16 -2.30
C TRP A 75 -6.28 12.44 -1.84
N LEU A 76 -6.97 13.13 -2.73
CA LEU A 76 -7.67 14.36 -2.37
C LEU A 76 -8.95 14.12 -1.56
N PRO A 77 -9.31 15.05 -0.64
CA PRO A 77 -10.50 14.92 0.19
C PRO A 77 -11.81 15.18 -0.57
N LYS A 78 -11.73 15.72 -1.78
CA LYS A 78 -12.88 16.10 -2.61
C LYS A 78 -12.78 15.50 -4.01
N GLY A 79 -13.94 15.28 -4.62
CA GLY A 79 -14.04 14.67 -5.94
C GLY A 79 -14.01 13.15 -5.88
N GLN A 80 -14.10 12.54 -7.05
CA GLN A 80 -14.04 11.08 -7.26
C GLN A 80 -12.90 10.78 -8.21
N ALA A 81 -11.85 10.16 -7.71
CA ALA A 81 -10.71 9.79 -8.55
C ALA A 81 -11.05 8.60 -9.46
N ALA A 82 -10.47 8.60 -10.64
CA ALA A 82 -10.58 7.48 -11.57
C ALA A 82 -10.05 6.18 -10.93
N ALA A 83 -10.82 5.10 -11.05
CA ALA A 83 -10.41 3.78 -10.58
C ALA A 83 -9.08 3.38 -11.21
N GLY A 84 -8.20 2.75 -10.42
CA GLY A 84 -6.87 2.35 -10.86
C GLY A 84 -5.82 3.47 -10.84
N SER A 85 -6.20 4.75 -10.69
CA SER A 85 -5.25 5.87 -10.77
C SER A 85 -4.11 5.81 -9.75
N GLN A 86 -4.33 5.28 -8.56
CA GLN A 86 -3.26 5.07 -7.59
C GLN A 86 -2.44 3.81 -7.90
N GLY A 87 -3.05 2.65 -7.87
CA GLY A 87 -2.34 1.37 -7.88
C GLY A 87 -1.73 0.96 -9.23
N LEU A 88 -2.16 1.59 -10.33
CA LEU A 88 -1.59 1.32 -11.66
C LEU A 88 -0.53 2.35 -12.08
N VAL A 89 -0.65 3.58 -11.56
CA VAL A 89 0.14 4.73 -12.04
C VAL A 89 1.29 5.08 -11.11
N PHE A 90 1.15 4.83 -9.80
CA PHE A 90 2.16 5.21 -8.81
C PHE A 90 2.71 4.00 -8.08
N ASP A 91 4.03 3.92 -7.98
CA ASP A 91 4.71 2.97 -7.09
C ASP A 91 4.78 3.51 -5.67
N THR A 92 4.91 2.58 -4.74
CA THR A 92 5.15 2.82 -3.31
C THR A 92 6.60 2.47 -2.95
N LEU A 93 7.06 2.84 -1.76
CA LEU A 93 8.40 2.46 -1.30
C LEU A 93 8.53 0.94 -1.19
N THR A 94 7.47 0.26 -0.72
CA THR A 94 7.39 -1.19 -0.58
C THR A 94 6.11 -1.73 -1.21
N VAL A 95 6.05 -3.04 -1.43
CA VAL A 95 4.86 -3.76 -1.87
C VAL A 95 4.58 -4.93 -0.95
N ARG A 96 3.30 -5.13 -0.62
CA ARG A 96 2.85 -6.25 0.22
C ARG A 96 2.86 -7.57 -0.55
N SER A 97 3.37 -8.63 0.08
CA SER A 97 3.11 -9.99 -0.40
C SER A 97 1.63 -10.36 -0.23
N LYS A 98 1.09 -11.18 -1.14
CA LYS A 98 -0.31 -11.65 -1.09
C LYS A 98 -0.47 -12.99 -0.36
N ASP A 99 0.62 -13.66 -0.07
CA ASP A 99 0.66 -14.95 0.61
C ASP A 99 1.41 -14.92 1.96
N GLU A 100 1.74 -13.70 2.43
CA GLU A 100 2.28 -13.44 3.76
C GLU A 100 1.54 -12.27 4.40
N PRO A 101 0.81 -12.47 5.50
CA PRO A 101 0.23 -11.36 6.23
C PRO A 101 1.34 -10.49 6.84
N PHE A 102 1.15 -9.16 6.80
CA PHE A 102 2.03 -8.19 7.47
C PHE A 102 3.51 -8.24 7.07
N THR A 103 3.78 -8.52 5.78
CA THR A 103 5.13 -8.46 5.20
C THR A 103 5.16 -7.56 3.98
N GLU A 104 6.15 -6.66 3.95
CA GLU A 104 6.39 -5.69 2.87
C GLU A 104 7.76 -5.92 2.25
N TYR A 105 7.84 -5.91 0.94
CA TYR A 105 9.08 -6.07 0.15
C TYR A 105 9.43 -4.77 -0.57
N GLY A 106 10.72 -4.46 -0.67
CA GLY A 106 11.16 -3.23 -1.32
C GLY A 106 10.77 -3.17 -2.81
N LEU A 107 10.07 -2.08 -3.20
CA LEU A 107 9.74 -1.74 -4.58
C LEU A 107 10.59 -0.56 -5.03
N LEU A 108 10.18 0.71 -4.77
CA LEU A 108 11.07 1.87 -4.95
C LEU A 108 12.29 1.78 -4.03
N ALA A 109 12.11 1.26 -2.81
CA ALA A 109 13.18 0.98 -1.90
C ALA A 109 13.97 -0.26 -2.36
N GLU A 110 15.29 -0.13 -2.44
CA GLU A 110 16.23 -1.24 -2.61
C GLU A 110 16.46 -1.98 -1.30
N SER A 111 16.56 -1.21 -0.21
CA SER A 111 16.72 -1.71 1.15
C SER A 111 16.09 -0.77 2.16
N MET A 112 15.79 -1.33 3.31
CA MET A 112 15.28 -0.65 4.49
C MET A 112 16.21 -0.90 5.67
N GLU A 113 16.44 0.11 6.50
CA GLU A 113 17.24 0.01 7.71
C GLU A 113 16.47 0.59 8.89
N TRP A 114 16.43 -0.13 10.01
CA TRP A 114 15.70 0.27 11.22
C TRP A 114 16.35 -0.31 12.49
N PRO A 115 16.23 0.35 13.66
CA PRO A 115 16.67 -0.18 14.94
C PRO A 115 15.67 -1.21 15.50
N GLU A 116 16.09 -1.98 16.49
CA GLU A 116 15.25 -2.98 17.16
C GLU A 116 13.94 -2.39 17.72
N ASP A 117 14.01 -1.19 18.27
CA ASP A 117 12.87 -0.46 18.84
C ASP A 117 11.94 0.16 17.77
N ARG A 118 12.33 0.08 16.48
CA ARG A 118 11.58 0.67 15.35
C ARG A 118 11.26 2.16 15.51
N SER A 119 12.09 2.91 16.22
CA SER A 119 11.93 4.36 16.41
C SER A 119 12.14 5.18 15.12
N TRP A 120 12.74 4.57 14.13
CA TRP A 120 12.92 5.16 12.78
C TRP A 120 13.07 4.08 11.71
N VAL A 121 12.93 4.50 10.45
CA VAL A 121 13.30 3.69 9.28
C VAL A 121 13.95 4.57 8.23
N THR A 122 15.01 4.06 7.59
CA THR A 122 15.64 4.67 6.41
C THR A 122 15.41 3.76 5.21
N PHE A 123 14.87 4.33 4.13
CA PHE A 123 14.73 3.67 2.83
C PHE A 123 15.83 4.13 1.90
N THR A 124 16.56 3.21 1.29
CA THR A 124 17.49 3.49 0.19
C THR A 124 16.76 3.24 -1.13
N LEU A 125 16.57 4.27 -1.95
CA LEU A 125 15.86 4.17 -3.23
C LEU A 125 16.73 3.51 -4.30
N ARG A 126 16.11 2.77 -5.22
CA ARG A 126 16.77 2.19 -6.38
C ARG A 126 17.24 3.26 -7.35
N GLU A 127 18.47 3.14 -7.84
CA GLU A 127 19.07 4.08 -8.79
C GLU A 127 18.31 4.17 -10.12
N GLN A 128 17.76 3.05 -10.59
CA GLN A 128 17.01 2.97 -11.84
C GLN A 128 15.57 3.48 -11.75
N ALA A 129 15.05 3.81 -10.55
CA ALA A 129 13.67 4.26 -10.38
C ALA A 129 13.40 5.56 -11.16
N ARG A 130 12.34 5.55 -12.00
CA ARG A 130 11.99 6.66 -12.90
C ARG A 130 10.47 6.86 -12.96
N PHE A 131 10.06 8.10 -13.05
CA PHE A 131 8.71 8.48 -13.46
C PHE A 131 8.49 8.23 -14.97
N ALA A 132 7.23 8.29 -15.41
CA ALA A 132 6.85 8.05 -16.81
C ALA A 132 7.39 9.11 -17.79
N ASP A 133 7.75 10.27 -17.29
CA ASP A 133 8.39 11.35 -18.06
C ASP A 133 9.92 11.28 -18.09
N GLY A 134 10.51 10.23 -17.48
CA GLY A 134 11.94 9.96 -17.47
C GLY A 134 12.71 10.57 -16.30
N HIS A 135 12.11 11.44 -15.50
CA HIS A 135 12.77 12.00 -14.31
C HIS A 135 13.07 10.90 -13.28
N PRO A 136 14.26 10.93 -12.63
CA PRO A 136 14.58 9.99 -11.57
C PRO A 136 13.68 10.20 -10.35
N VAL A 137 13.31 9.11 -9.68
CA VAL A 137 12.65 9.19 -8.37
C VAL A 137 13.71 9.45 -7.31
N ARG A 138 13.54 10.52 -6.53
CA ARG A 138 14.48 10.98 -5.51
C ARG A 138 13.87 10.98 -4.11
N ALA A 139 14.72 11.01 -3.10
CA ALA A 139 14.30 11.12 -1.70
C ALA A 139 13.45 12.37 -1.44
N GLU A 140 13.70 13.45 -2.16
CA GLU A 140 12.87 14.67 -2.09
C GLU A 140 11.43 14.45 -2.55
N ASP A 141 11.18 13.59 -3.55
CA ASP A 141 9.83 13.24 -3.99
C ASP A 141 9.08 12.52 -2.88
N VAL A 142 9.76 11.64 -2.15
CA VAL A 142 9.19 10.92 -1.00
C VAL A 142 8.84 11.89 0.13
N VAL A 143 9.76 12.77 0.50
CA VAL A 143 9.53 13.80 1.54
C VAL A 143 8.38 14.71 1.15
N TRP A 144 8.33 15.14 -0.11
CA TRP A 144 7.27 15.99 -0.64
C TRP A 144 5.92 15.27 -0.64
N SER A 145 5.87 14.04 -1.15
CA SER A 145 4.66 13.21 -1.18
C SER A 145 4.06 13.01 0.20
N PHE A 146 4.90 12.65 1.18
CA PHE A 146 4.48 12.50 2.57
C PHE A 146 3.83 13.79 3.12
N LYS A 147 4.48 14.94 2.91
CA LYS A 147 3.96 16.23 3.37
C LYS A 147 2.65 16.59 2.71
N GLN A 148 2.53 16.42 1.39
CA GLN A 148 1.28 16.73 0.69
C GLN A 148 0.12 15.83 1.18
N LEU A 149 0.37 14.53 1.32
CA LEU A 149 -0.65 13.60 1.79
C LEU A 149 -1.10 13.92 3.22
N ARG A 150 -0.16 14.16 4.14
CA ARG A 150 -0.46 14.48 5.53
C ARG A 150 -1.19 15.81 5.67
N ASP A 151 -0.75 16.85 4.95
CA ASP A 151 -1.18 18.24 5.17
C ASP A 151 -2.38 18.62 4.29
N LYS A 152 -2.53 18.04 3.10
CA LYS A 152 -3.56 18.39 2.11
C LYS A 152 -4.37 17.20 1.60
N GLY A 153 -3.94 15.98 1.89
CA GLY A 153 -4.66 14.77 1.50
C GLY A 153 -5.94 14.56 2.29
N ALA A 154 -6.66 13.48 1.95
CA ALA A 154 -7.84 13.08 2.71
C ALA A 154 -7.51 12.93 4.21
N PRO A 155 -8.44 13.26 5.13
CA PRO A 155 -8.20 13.26 6.59
C PRO A 155 -7.62 11.97 7.13
N PHE A 156 -7.86 10.85 6.44
CA PHE A 156 -7.26 9.57 6.72
C PHE A 156 -5.71 9.63 6.80
N TYR A 157 -5.06 10.35 5.87
CA TYR A 157 -3.60 10.43 5.84
C TYR A 157 -3.01 11.17 7.04
N ALA A 158 -3.64 12.25 7.48
CA ALA A 158 -3.21 12.98 8.67
C ALA A 158 -3.28 12.10 9.93
N TYR A 159 -4.30 11.25 10.04
CA TYR A 159 -4.43 10.28 11.12
C TYR A 159 -3.42 9.13 10.97
N TYR A 160 -3.30 8.56 9.77
CA TYR A 160 -2.47 7.39 9.49
C TYR A 160 -0.97 7.66 9.68
N TYR A 161 -0.54 8.88 9.35
CA TYR A 161 0.84 9.35 9.55
C TYR A 161 1.04 10.17 10.84
N GLY A 162 0.06 10.18 11.73
CA GLY A 162 0.05 11.03 12.92
C GLY A 162 1.23 10.83 13.88
N ASP A 163 1.78 9.62 13.91
CA ASP A 163 2.92 9.27 14.76
C ASP A 163 4.28 9.43 14.06
N VAL A 164 4.30 9.89 12.80
CA VAL A 164 5.56 10.29 12.15
C VAL A 164 5.95 11.67 12.66
N GLU A 165 7.07 11.74 13.36
CA GLU A 165 7.61 12.99 13.90
C GLU A 165 8.32 13.81 12.83
N LYS A 166 9.19 13.13 12.05
CA LYS A 166 10.05 13.79 11.05
C LYS A 166 10.21 12.90 9.82
N VAL A 167 10.27 13.52 8.66
CA VAL A 167 10.72 12.90 7.40
C VAL A 167 11.77 13.79 6.75
N GLU A 168 12.91 13.22 6.35
CA GLU A 168 14.04 13.94 5.78
C GLU A 168 14.78 13.13 4.72
N ALA A 169 15.22 13.82 3.66
CA ALA A 169 16.15 13.26 2.69
C ALA A 169 17.58 13.39 3.26
N LEU A 170 18.24 12.25 3.47
CA LEU A 170 19.63 12.19 3.92
C LEU A 170 20.61 12.33 2.75
N SER A 171 20.18 11.88 1.57
CA SER A 171 20.89 12.00 0.30
C SER A 171 19.88 12.02 -0.86
N GLU A 172 20.34 12.01 -2.12
CA GLU A 172 19.43 11.90 -3.27
C GLU A 172 18.58 10.61 -3.27
N ARG A 173 19.08 9.56 -2.61
CA ARG A 173 18.46 8.22 -2.61
C ARG A 173 18.10 7.71 -1.22
N GLU A 174 18.37 8.43 -0.15
CA GLU A 174 18.07 7.99 1.19
C GLU A 174 17.06 8.91 1.87
N VAL A 175 15.96 8.33 2.34
CA VAL A 175 14.93 9.03 3.09
C VAL A 175 14.72 8.37 4.43
N LYS A 176 14.73 9.16 5.51
CA LYS A 176 14.53 8.72 6.86
C LYS A 176 13.21 9.24 7.41
N PHE A 177 12.46 8.32 8.02
CA PHE A 177 11.28 8.61 8.82
C PHE A 177 11.61 8.35 10.28
N SER A 178 11.43 9.34 11.15
CA SER A 178 11.54 9.22 12.60
C SER A 178 10.15 9.25 13.21
N PHE A 179 9.92 8.44 14.22
CA PHE A 179 8.61 8.25 14.83
C PHE A 179 8.57 8.83 16.23
N LYS A 180 7.39 9.27 16.66
CA LYS A 180 7.14 9.64 18.04
C LYS A 180 7.31 8.42 18.94
N ALA A 181 7.71 8.63 20.18
CA ALA A 181 7.75 7.54 21.16
C ALA A 181 6.35 6.94 21.34
N GLY A 182 6.25 5.62 21.22
CA GLY A 182 4.98 4.88 21.30
C GLY A 182 5.17 3.41 20.92
N ASP A 183 4.08 2.64 21.04
CA ASP A 183 4.10 1.20 20.78
C ASP A 183 3.68 0.82 19.35
N ASN A 184 3.54 1.79 18.45
CA ASN A 184 3.09 1.52 17.07
C ASN A 184 4.21 0.96 16.20
N ARG A 185 4.43 -0.34 16.29
CA ARG A 185 5.46 -1.06 15.52
C ARG A 185 5.14 -1.18 14.03
N GLU A 186 3.91 -0.89 13.61
CA GLU A 186 3.48 -0.95 12.21
C GLU A 186 3.92 0.25 11.38
N LEU A 187 4.34 1.36 12.03
CA LEU A 187 4.70 2.61 11.33
C LEU A 187 5.72 2.42 10.22
N VAL A 188 6.67 1.52 10.41
CA VAL A 188 7.70 1.20 9.40
C VAL A 188 7.06 0.67 8.12
N MET A 189 6.02 -0.17 8.24
CA MET A 189 5.26 -0.70 7.10
C MET A 189 4.30 0.34 6.54
N ILE A 190 3.65 1.11 7.41
CA ILE A 190 2.72 2.17 7.04
C ILE A 190 3.40 3.19 6.12
N VAL A 191 4.59 3.67 6.48
CA VAL A 191 5.32 4.62 5.63
C VAL A 191 5.88 3.96 4.37
N GLY A 192 6.12 2.64 4.39
CA GLY A 192 6.49 1.88 3.20
C GLY A 192 5.42 1.87 2.11
N GLN A 193 4.14 1.96 2.48
CA GLN A 193 3.00 2.01 1.55
C GLN A 193 2.75 3.41 0.96
N LEU A 194 3.61 4.39 1.26
CA LEU A 194 3.50 5.75 0.74
C LEU A 194 3.59 5.76 -0.79
N PRO A 195 2.57 6.23 -1.52
CA PRO A 195 2.68 6.46 -2.97
C PRO A 195 3.62 7.63 -3.22
N VAL A 196 4.62 7.42 -4.07
CA VAL A 196 5.61 8.46 -4.39
C VAL A 196 5.21 9.20 -5.65
N MET A 197 5.03 10.50 -5.51
CA MET A 197 4.57 11.40 -6.55
C MET A 197 5.70 12.30 -7.04
N PRO A 198 5.71 12.67 -8.35
CA PRO A 198 6.74 13.52 -8.94
C PRO A 198 6.61 14.97 -8.46
N LYS A 199 7.44 15.42 -7.51
CA LYS A 199 7.44 16.79 -6.98
C LYS A 199 7.47 17.81 -8.11
N HIS A 200 8.33 17.62 -9.12
CA HIS A 200 8.51 18.54 -10.24
C HIS A 200 7.24 18.78 -11.08
N TYR A 201 6.31 17.83 -11.10
CA TYR A 201 5.02 17.99 -11.81
C TYR A 201 4.13 19.04 -11.12
N TRP A 202 4.30 19.23 -9.80
CA TRP A 202 3.52 20.19 -9.01
C TRP A 202 4.29 21.47 -8.64
N ASP A 203 5.48 21.71 -9.18
CA ASP A 203 6.26 22.92 -8.84
C ASP A 203 5.52 24.22 -9.18
N ASP A 204 4.70 24.21 -10.24
CA ASP A 204 3.92 25.35 -10.73
C ASP A 204 2.39 25.17 -10.58
N LYS A 205 1.95 24.13 -9.88
CA LYS A 205 0.52 23.75 -9.72
C LYS A 205 0.17 23.50 -8.27
N PRO A 206 -1.03 23.88 -7.80
CA PRO A 206 -1.49 23.49 -6.49
C PRO A 206 -1.77 21.97 -6.45
N PHE A 207 -1.30 21.30 -5.38
CA PHE A 207 -1.52 19.86 -5.20
C PHE A 207 -3.01 19.50 -5.06
N ASP A 208 -3.78 20.37 -4.47
CA ASP A 208 -5.21 20.21 -4.14
C ASP A 208 -6.16 20.64 -5.27
N ASP A 209 -5.64 20.94 -6.46
CA ASP A 209 -6.43 21.19 -7.66
C ASP A 209 -6.86 19.88 -8.32
N ALA A 210 -8.07 19.42 -7.99
CA ALA A 210 -8.65 18.21 -8.59
C ALA A 210 -9.01 18.47 -10.06
N ASN A 211 -8.35 17.78 -10.99
CA ASN A 211 -8.56 17.95 -12.41
C ASN A 211 -8.39 16.63 -13.18
N LEU A 212 -8.73 16.67 -14.47
CA LEU A 212 -8.64 15.52 -15.39
C LEU A 212 -7.32 15.47 -16.17
N VAL A 213 -6.23 16.04 -15.65
CA VAL A 213 -4.88 15.90 -16.22
C VAL A 213 -4.13 14.82 -15.44
N PRO A 214 -3.87 13.65 -16.06
CA PRO A 214 -3.17 12.56 -15.37
C PRO A 214 -1.72 12.95 -15.06
N PRO A 215 -1.27 12.88 -13.79
CA PRO A 215 0.12 13.10 -13.46
C PRO A 215 1.01 11.92 -13.91
N PRO A 216 2.29 12.16 -14.24
CA PRO A 216 3.23 11.12 -14.61
C PRO A 216 3.70 10.35 -13.37
N GLY A 217 3.14 9.16 -13.14
CA GLY A 217 3.59 8.30 -12.05
C GLY A 217 4.79 7.45 -12.42
N SER A 218 5.34 6.70 -11.45
CA SER A 218 6.44 5.75 -11.64
C SER A 218 5.96 4.33 -11.98
N GLY A 219 4.66 4.06 -11.85
CA GLY A 219 4.06 2.74 -11.93
C GLY A 219 4.01 2.09 -13.32
N PRO A 220 3.51 0.84 -13.38
CA PRO A 220 3.54 0.01 -14.58
C PRO A 220 2.59 0.45 -15.70
N TYR A 221 1.62 1.28 -15.39
CA TYR A 221 0.65 1.79 -16.38
C TYR A 221 0.60 3.31 -16.38
N LYS A 222 0.13 3.85 -17.48
CA LYS A 222 -0.23 5.27 -17.65
C LYS A 222 -1.64 5.39 -18.20
N VAL A 223 -2.31 6.50 -17.94
CA VAL A 223 -3.59 6.81 -18.59
C VAL A 223 -3.35 7.01 -20.08
N ASP A 224 -4.04 6.23 -20.90
CA ASP A 224 -4.01 6.31 -22.38
C ASP A 224 -5.13 7.21 -22.88
N SER A 225 -6.35 6.93 -22.45
CA SER A 225 -7.53 7.69 -22.84
C SER A 225 -8.63 7.61 -21.79
N PHE A 226 -9.55 8.55 -21.82
CA PHE A 226 -10.69 8.53 -20.89
C PHE A 226 -11.90 9.27 -21.47
N LYS A 227 -13.06 8.92 -20.95
CA LYS A 227 -14.30 9.67 -21.07
C LYS A 227 -14.79 9.98 -19.67
N ALA A 228 -14.72 11.25 -19.27
CA ALA A 228 -14.99 11.69 -17.90
C ALA A 228 -16.27 11.06 -17.31
N GLY A 229 -16.16 10.47 -16.13
CA GLY A 229 -17.22 9.79 -15.41
C GLY A 229 -17.75 8.49 -16.04
N LYS A 230 -17.19 8.02 -17.17
CA LYS A 230 -17.74 6.87 -17.90
C LYS A 230 -16.74 5.76 -18.21
N ARG A 231 -15.51 6.12 -18.53
CA ARG A 231 -14.50 5.14 -18.94
C ARG A 231 -13.11 5.70 -18.75
N VAL A 232 -12.19 4.86 -18.29
CA VAL A 232 -10.74 5.14 -18.32
C VAL A 232 -10.00 3.93 -18.85
N VAL A 233 -8.99 4.16 -19.67
CA VAL A 233 -8.11 3.16 -20.26
C VAL A 233 -6.69 3.42 -19.79
N TYR A 234 -6.08 2.41 -19.23
CA TYR A 234 -4.67 2.40 -18.85
C TYR A 234 -3.89 1.53 -19.83
N GLN A 235 -2.79 2.07 -20.35
CA GLN A 235 -1.83 1.37 -21.20
C GLN A 235 -0.64 0.96 -20.37
N ARG A 236 -0.23 -0.33 -20.45
CA ARG A 236 1.01 -0.79 -19.84
C ARG A 236 2.21 -0.08 -20.47
N ARG A 237 3.17 0.26 -19.62
CA ARG A 237 4.43 0.86 -20.04
C ARG A 237 5.47 -0.21 -20.32
N ASP A 238 6.01 -0.21 -21.54
CA ASP A 238 7.09 -1.14 -21.92
C ASP A 238 8.43 -0.71 -21.31
N ASP A 239 8.56 0.59 -21.01
CA ASP A 239 9.70 1.23 -20.36
C ASP A 239 9.63 1.24 -18.82
N TYR A 240 8.69 0.49 -18.22
CA TYR A 240 8.54 0.44 -16.78
C TYR A 240 9.84 -0.02 -16.11
N TRP A 241 10.41 0.82 -15.28
CA TRP A 241 11.72 0.66 -14.66
C TRP A 241 11.84 -0.59 -13.79
N ALA A 242 10.72 -1.01 -13.15
CA ALA A 242 10.68 -2.11 -12.18
C ALA A 242 10.15 -3.43 -12.77
N LYS A 243 9.96 -3.54 -14.08
CA LYS A 243 9.32 -4.72 -14.71
C LYS A 243 10.01 -6.05 -14.42
N ASP A 244 11.34 -6.03 -14.24
CA ASP A 244 12.16 -7.22 -14.01
C ASP A 244 12.50 -7.47 -12.53
N LEU A 245 12.01 -6.60 -11.62
CA LEU A 245 12.20 -6.82 -10.19
C LEU A 245 11.44 -8.07 -9.73
N PRO A 246 11.99 -8.84 -8.76
CA PRO A 246 11.34 -10.04 -8.24
C PRO A 246 9.89 -9.82 -7.81
N VAL A 247 9.60 -8.68 -7.19
CA VAL A 247 8.26 -8.29 -6.73
C VAL A 247 7.26 -8.04 -7.87
N ASN A 248 7.73 -7.84 -9.10
CA ASN A 248 6.89 -7.51 -10.27
C ASN A 248 6.89 -8.62 -11.34
N ARG A 249 7.81 -9.59 -11.26
CA ARG A 249 7.79 -10.71 -12.21
C ARG A 249 6.49 -11.48 -12.12
N GLY A 250 5.86 -11.74 -13.28
CA GLY A 250 4.57 -12.41 -13.36
C GLY A 250 3.36 -11.50 -13.11
N HIS A 251 3.58 -10.22 -12.76
CA HIS A 251 2.55 -9.20 -12.62
C HIS A 251 2.41 -8.33 -13.88
N HIS A 252 1.39 -7.48 -13.91
CA HIS A 252 1.16 -6.49 -14.98
C HIS A 252 1.11 -7.11 -16.37
N ASN A 253 0.32 -8.21 -16.51
CA ASN A 253 0.30 -9.02 -17.72
C ASN A 253 -0.50 -8.39 -18.85
N PHE A 254 -1.60 -7.69 -18.54
CA PHE A 254 -2.45 -7.07 -19.56
C PHE A 254 -1.80 -5.84 -20.19
N GLY A 255 -1.89 -5.72 -21.51
CA GLY A 255 -1.45 -4.54 -22.25
C GLY A 255 -2.32 -3.33 -21.97
N ARG A 256 -3.61 -3.55 -21.73
CA ARG A 256 -4.59 -2.52 -21.35
C ARG A 256 -5.43 -2.97 -20.17
N ILE A 257 -5.74 -2.02 -19.29
CA ILE A 257 -6.75 -2.18 -18.24
C ILE A 257 -7.79 -1.10 -18.46
N ILE A 258 -9.05 -1.50 -18.54
CA ILE A 258 -10.18 -0.64 -18.89
C ILE A 258 -11.16 -0.67 -17.72
N TYR A 259 -11.55 0.50 -17.22
CA TYR A 259 -12.64 0.61 -16.26
C TYR A 259 -13.84 1.25 -16.93
N GLU A 260 -14.95 0.50 -16.99
CA GLU A 260 -16.26 0.95 -17.45
C GLU A 260 -17.12 1.36 -16.25
N TYR A 261 -17.72 2.52 -16.30
CA TYR A 261 -18.51 3.06 -15.20
C TYR A 261 -19.99 2.88 -15.43
N TYR A 262 -20.67 2.33 -14.43
CA TYR A 262 -22.10 2.03 -14.45
C TYR A 262 -22.81 2.82 -13.36
N LEU A 263 -24.12 3.07 -13.57
CA LEU A 263 -24.93 3.86 -12.66
C LEU A 263 -25.06 3.19 -11.28
N ASP A 264 -25.31 1.87 -11.28
CA ASP A 264 -25.51 1.07 -10.08
C ASP A 264 -25.08 -0.39 -10.27
N GLN A 265 -25.12 -1.15 -9.19
CA GLN A 265 -24.70 -2.56 -9.18
C GLN A 265 -25.59 -3.46 -10.04
N THR A 266 -26.89 -3.17 -10.16
CA THR A 266 -27.81 -3.96 -10.97
C THR A 266 -27.50 -3.82 -12.45
N VAL A 267 -27.31 -2.56 -12.91
CA VAL A 267 -26.89 -2.28 -14.28
C VAL A 267 -25.54 -2.92 -14.59
N ALA A 268 -24.59 -2.82 -13.66
CA ALA A 268 -23.27 -3.46 -13.81
C ALA A 268 -23.37 -4.99 -13.91
N LEU A 269 -24.24 -5.63 -13.11
CA LEU A 269 -24.43 -7.08 -13.15
C LEU A 269 -25.03 -7.53 -14.50
N GLU A 270 -26.02 -6.82 -14.99
CA GLU A 270 -26.61 -7.14 -16.32
C GLU A 270 -25.64 -6.91 -17.48
N ALA A 271 -24.76 -5.90 -17.36
CA ALA A 271 -23.66 -5.66 -18.30
C ALA A 271 -22.64 -6.82 -18.26
N PHE A 272 -22.32 -7.34 -17.07
CA PHE A 272 -21.45 -8.53 -16.94
C PHE A 272 -22.03 -9.76 -17.66
N LYS A 273 -23.31 -10.05 -17.43
CA LYS A 273 -24.00 -11.19 -18.08
C LYS A 273 -24.01 -11.08 -19.61
N ARG A 274 -23.92 -9.87 -20.18
CA ARG A 274 -23.80 -9.63 -21.61
C ARG A 274 -22.37 -9.69 -22.13
N GLY A 275 -21.36 -9.83 -21.24
CA GLY A 275 -19.96 -9.81 -21.61
C GLY A 275 -19.38 -8.41 -21.89
N ASP A 276 -19.99 -7.36 -21.35
CA ASP A 276 -19.51 -5.98 -21.54
C ASP A 276 -18.20 -5.71 -20.78
N TYR A 277 -17.85 -6.56 -19.81
CA TYR A 277 -16.56 -6.55 -19.11
C TYR A 277 -16.18 -7.95 -18.61
N ASP A 278 -14.90 -8.19 -18.34
CA ASP A 278 -14.30 -9.52 -18.26
C ASP A 278 -14.31 -10.13 -16.86
N TRP A 279 -14.29 -9.32 -15.80
CA TRP A 279 -14.13 -9.83 -14.42
C TRP A 279 -14.93 -9.03 -13.41
N ARG A 280 -15.54 -9.74 -12.49
CA ARG A 280 -16.32 -9.18 -11.39
C ARG A 280 -16.03 -9.90 -10.08
N SER A 281 -15.74 -9.12 -9.02
CA SER A 281 -15.77 -9.62 -7.65
C SER A 281 -17.17 -9.38 -7.08
N GLU A 282 -17.78 -10.44 -6.54
CA GLU A 282 -19.11 -10.34 -5.93
C GLU A 282 -19.00 -10.48 -4.42
N ASN A 283 -19.47 -9.47 -3.70
CA ASN A 283 -19.50 -9.42 -2.24
C ASN A 283 -20.95 -9.38 -1.68
N ASN A 284 -21.94 -9.48 -2.57
CA ASN A 284 -23.34 -9.52 -2.19
C ASN A 284 -23.83 -10.97 -2.20
N SER A 285 -24.08 -11.55 -1.02
CA SER A 285 -24.51 -12.95 -0.84
C SER A 285 -25.79 -13.28 -1.61
N LYS A 286 -26.74 -12.36 -1.67
CA LYS A 286 -27.98 -12.56 -2.45
C LYS A 286 -27.66 -12.67 -3.94
N TYR A 287 -26.83 -11.79 -4.49
CA TYR A 287 -26.45 -11.89 -5.91
C TYR A 287 -25.66 -13.17 -6.18
N TRP A 288 -24.69 -13.50 -5.31
CA TRP A 288 -23.94 -14.75 -5.44
C TRP A 288 -24.86 -15.97 -5.51
N ALA A 289 -25.85 -16.07 -4.63
CA ALA A 289 -26.74 -17.20 -4.55
C ALA A 289 -27.78 -17.28 -5.68
N THR A 290 -28.19 -16.13 -6.27
CA THR A 290 -29.39 -16.12 -7.13
C THR A 290 -29.19 -15.49 -8.51
N ALA A 291 -28.17 -14.69 -8.73
CA ALA A 291 -28.08 -13.87 -9.92
C ALA A 291 -27.17 -14.44 -11.01
N TYR A 292 -26.23 -15.31 -10.65
CA TYR A 292 -25.25 -15.89 -11.57
C TYR A 292 -25.80 -17.15 -12.24
N THR A 293 -26.85 -16.96 -13.02
CA THR A 293 -27.59 -18.01 -13.74
C THR A 293 -27.86 -17.59 -15.18
N GLY A 294 -28.13 -18.54 -16.05
CA GLY A 294 -28.44 -18.29 -17.46
C GLY A 294 -27.64 -19.16 -18.41
N GLU A 295 -27.76 -18.89 -19.70
CA GLU A 295 -27.14 -19.67 -20.77
C GLU A 295 -25.61 -19.56 -20.71
N ALA A 296 -25.06 -18.35 -20.65
CA ALA A 296 -23.62 -18.12 -20.59
C ALA A 296 -22.91 -18.86 -19.42
N PHE A 297 -23.61 -19.05 -18.28
CA PHE A 297 -23.08 -19.85 -17.16
C PHE A 297 -23.16 -21.35 -17.41
N ARG A 298 -24.25 -21.82 -18.05
CA ARG A 298 -24.39 -23.24 -18.39
C ARG A 298 -23.41 -23.70 -19.46
N ASP A 299 -23.13 -22.81 -20.41
CA ASP A 299 -22.23 -23.08 -21.54
C ASP A 299 -20.76 -22.83 -21.19
N GLY A 300 -20.49 -22.34 -19.98
CA GLY A 300 -19.12 -22.09 -19.50
C GLY A 300 -18.46 -20.85 -20.09
N GLU A 301 -19.23 -19.95 -20.69
CA GLU A 301 -18.73 -18.63 -21.16
C GLU A 301 -18.41 -17.71 -19.98
N ILE A 302 -19.20 -17.84 -18.87
CA ILE A 302 -18.96 -17.18 -17.59
C ILE A 302 -18.75 -18.25 -16.52
N ILE A 303 -17.63 -18.16 -15.83
CA ILE A 303 -17.24 -19.08 -14.75
C ILE A 303 -17.37 -18.36 -13.41
N THR A 304 -18.00 -19.03 -12.44
CA THR A 304 -18.00 -18.59 -11.02
C THR A 304 -17.01 -19.41 -10.24
N GLU A 305 -16.20 -18.74 -9.42
CA GLU A 305 -15.13 -19.38 -8.65
C GLU A 305 -15.02 -18.76 -7.25
N GLU A 306 -14.84 -19.61 -6.24
CA GLU A 306 -14.50 -19.20 -4.88
C GLU A 306 -12.99 -19.35 -4.70
N VAL A 307 -12.28 -18.22 -4.53
CA VAL A 307 -10.84 -18.21 -4.37
C VAL A 307 -10.46 -18.16 -2.89
N THR A 308 -9.97 -19.28 -2.36
CA THR A 308 -9.45 -19.35 -0.99
C THR A 308 -8.10 -18.62 -0.90
N HIS A 309 -7.93 -17.76 0.11
CA HIS A 309 -6.68 -17.02 0.32
C HIS A 309 -6.36 -16.85 1.81
N GLN A 310 -5.12 -16.49 2.11
CA GLN A 310 -4.61 -16.25 3.45
C GLN A 310 -4.53 -14.76 3.83
N ASN A 311 -5.13 -13.89 3.03
CA ASN A 311 -5.16 -12.45 3.36
C ASN A 311 -6.00 -12.21 4.62
N PRO A 312 -5.61 -11.25 5.48
CA PRO A 312 -6.42 -10.85 6.62
C PRO A 312 -7.84 -10.49 6.18
N ALA A 313 -8.83 -11.05 6.87
CA ALA A 313 -10.22 -10.71 6.63
C ALA A 313 -10.52 -9.31 7.18
N GLY A 314 -11.24 -8.52 6.41
CA GLY A 314 -11.80 -7.26 6.91
C GLY A 314 -12.97 -7.53 7.88
N MET A 315 -13.35 -6.52 8.64
CA MET A 315 -14.55 -6.53 9.48
C MET A 315 -15.58 -5.55 8.94
N GLN A 316 -16.81 -6.00 8.80
CA GLN A 316 -17.97 -5.16 8.54
C GLN A 316 -18.89 -5.20 9.77
N GLY A 317 -19.29 -4.04 10.28
CA GLY A 317 -20.11 -4.01 11.49
C GLY A 317 -20.65 -2.61 11.79
N PHE A 318 -21.55 -2.55 12.76
CA PHE A 318 -22.06 -1.30 13.30
C PHE A 318 -21.13 -0.79 14.39
N ILE A 319 -20.55 0.40 14.20
CA ILE A 319 -19.66 1.04 15.17
C ILE A 319 -20.48 2.05 15.99
N PHE A 320 -20.59 1.78 17.30
CA PHE A 320 -21.31 2.67 18.22
C PHE A 320 -20.47 3.90 18.57
N ASN A 321 -21.04 5.08 18.37
CA ASN A 321 -20.43 6.32 18.84
C ASN A 321 -20.56 6.44 20.36
N THR A 322 -19.59 5.89 21.09
CA THR A 322 -19.58 5.88 22.57
C THR A 322 -19.41 7.27 23.22
N ARG A 323 -19.20 8.33 22.43
CA ARG A 323 -19.29 9.72 22.92
C ARG A 323 -20.73 10.16 23.18
N ARG A 324 -21.70 9.46 22.60
CA ARG A 324 -23.12 9.68 22.88
C ARG A 324 -23.50 8.96 24.18
N PRO A 325 -24.18 9.63 25.14
CA PRO A 325 -24.56 9.00 26.40
C PRO A 325 -25.31 7.68 26.24
N LEU A 326 -26.21 7.59 25.26
CA LEU A 326 -26.96 6.38 24.95
C LEU A 326 -26.06 5.15 24.70
N PHE A 327 -24.91 5.33 24.03
CA PHE A 327 -24.00 4.24 23.69
C PHE A 327 -22.84 4.08 24.67
N GLN A 328 -22.82 4.83 25.77
CA GLN A 328 -21.86 4.60 26.85
C GLN A 328 -22.22 3.36 27.67
N ASP A 329 -23.51 3.03 27.75
CA ASP A 329 -24.00 1.85 28.46
C ASP A 329 -23.60 0.57 27.70
N PRO A 330 -22.77 -0.31 28.30
CA PRO A 330 -22.38 -1.57 27.67
C PRO A 330 -23.55 -2.54 27.51
N VAL A 331 -24.55 -2.50 28.44
CA VAL A 331 -25.74 -3.37 28.38
C VAL A 331 -26.57 -3.06 27.13
N LEU A 332 -26.72 -1.78 26.80
CA LEU A 332 -27.42 -1.39 25.57
C LEU A 332 -26.70 -1.90 24.32
N ARG A 333 -25.36 -1.77 24.26
CA ARG A 333 -24.58 -2.26 23.12
C ARG A 333 -24.70 -3.78 22.98
N GLU A 334 -24.67 -4.51 24.09
CA GLU A 334 -24.87 -5.95 24.12
C GLU A 334 -26.29 -6.32 23.66
N ALA A 335 -27.32 -5.64 24.13
CA ALA A 335 -28.69 -5.87 23.68
C ALA A 335 -28.86 -5.68 22.17
N MET A 336 -28.19 -4.68 21.58
CA MET A 336 -28.21 -4.47 20.12
C MET A 336 -27.50 -5.62 19.37
N THR A 337 -26.51 -6.27 19.97
CA THR A 337 -25.83 -7.45 19.39
C THR A 337 -26.81 -8.63 19.30
N TYR A 338 -27.61 -8.86 20.35
CA TYR A 338 -28.66 -9.90 20.33
C TYR A 338 -29.83 -9.59 19.40
N ALA A 339 -30.06 -8.30 19.09
CA ALA A 339 -31.10 -7.90 18.13
C ALA A 339 -30.67 -8.07 16.65
N PHE A 340 -29.39 -8.32 16.41
CA PHE A 340 -28.84 -8.57 15.06
C PHE A 340 -28.80 -10.06 14.78
N ASP A 341 -29.54 -10.51 13.77
CA ASP A 341 -29.49 -11.89 13.30
C ASP A 341 -28.20 -12.13 12.49
N PHE A 342 -27.16 -12.58 13.16
CA PHE A 342 -25.85 -12.82 12.54
C PHE A 342 -25.84 -14.09 11.66
N GLU A 343 -26.71 -15.05 11.94
CA GLU A 343 -26.73 -16.33 11.22
C GLU A 343 -27.54 -16.23 9.91
N TRP A 344 -28.39 -15.21 9.78
CA TRP A 344 -29.11 -14.98 8.54
C TRP A 344 -28.16 -14.67 7.38
#